data_62b83d4cb13f3aba087496d692d08a5c
#
_entry.id   62b83d4cb13f3aba087496d692d08a5c
#
_cell.length_a   1.000
_cell.length_b   1.000
_cell.length_c   1.000
_cell.angle_alpha   90.00
_cell.angle_beta   90.00
_cell.angle_gamma   90.00
#
_symmetry.space_group_name_H-M   'P 1'
#
loop_
_entity.id
_entity.type
_entity.pdbx_description
1 polymer ?
#
loop_
_entity_poly.entity_id
_entity_poly.type
_entity_poly.pdbx_seq_one_letter_code
_entity_poly.pdbx_strand_id
1 'polypeptide(L)'
;MNLKSTKIALAAAAAATTLISLPAHAGKDLDAIKARGTLNCGVNTGLAGFSQADSQGRWSGLDVDVCRAVAAAILSDPNKVRYVPLNAAQRFTALQSGEIDVLSRNSTWTLTRDASLGIVFTGVNFYDGQGFMVPKSLNIKSAKDLKGATVCVQSGTTTELNMTDYSRTNNLNLRPIVFQELPATNAAYFAGRCQAYTTDASGLASIRSKEAAKPDDHVILPELISKEPLGPSVRRGDDELFAIVKWVGYAMLEAEELGVTQANVDATKRDSKNPVVMRLLGGGTEDTGKPLGLDKDWAFRAIKAVGNYGESFERNITPIGLPRGVNALWNKGGLMYSPPVR
;
A
#
# COMPACT_ATOMS: atom_id res chain seq x y z
N MET A 1 0.68 27.41 -89.09
CA MET A 1 1.58 26.81 -88.05
C MET A 1 0.81 26.78 -86.77
N ASN A 2 0.27 25.60 -86.41
CA ASN A 2 -0.64 25.34 -85.30
C ASN A 2 0.12 24.76 -84.07
N LEU A 3 0.19 25.54 -83.01
CA LEU A 3 0.62 25.02 -81.76
C LEU A 3 -0.60 24.48 -80.99
N LYS A 4 -0.64 23.17 -80.81
CA LYS A 4 -1.63 22.55 -79.94
C LYS A 4 -1.15 22.61 -78.50
N SER A 5 -1.87 23.29 -77.63
CA SER A 5 -1.69 23.36 -76.22
C SER A 5 -2.27 22.10 -75.54
N THR A 6 -1.40 21.28 -75.00
CA THR A 6 -1.79 20.10 -74.19
C THR A 6 -2.05 20.55 -72.75
N LYS A 7 -3.30 20.43 -72.32
CA LYS A 7 -3.70 20.66 -70.91
C LYS A 7 -3.38 19.37 -70.12
N ILE A 8 -2.41 19.43 -69.23
CA ILE A 8 -2.15 18.38 -68.27
C ILE A 8 -3.07 18.65 -67.07
N ALA A 9 -4.04 17.77 -66.86
CA ALA A 9 -4.87 17.75 -65.68
C ALA A 9 -4.12 17.04 -64.54
N LEU A 10 -3.69 17.81 -63.51
CA LEU A 10 -3.20 17.25 -62.25
C LEU A 10 -4.37 16.77 -61.43
N ALA A 11 -4.60 15.47 -61.34
CA ALA A 11 -5.50 14.85 -60.37
C ALA A 11 -4.82 14.83 -59.02
N ALA A 12 -5.15 15.73 -58.10
CA ALA A 12 -4.72 15.68 -56.70
C ALA A 12 -5.53 14.58 -55.99
N ALA A 13 -4.93 13.42 -55.82
CA ALA A 13 -5.46 12.38 -54.94
C ALA A 13 -5.24 12.79 -53.48
N ALA A 14 -6.29 13.32 -52.85
CA ALA A 14 -6.32 13.56 -51.40
C ALA A 14 -6.42 12.21 -50.71
N ALA A 15 -5.30 11.64 -50.28
CA ALA A 15 -5.27 10.50 -49.38
C ALA A 15 -5.74 10.96 -48.01
N ALA A 16 -7.02 10.77 -47.71
CA ALA A 16 -7.55 10.90 -46.36
C ALA A 16 -6.98 9.77 -45.48
N THR A 17 -5.88 10.07 -44.81
CA THR A 17 -5.39 9.24 -43.71
C THR A 17 -6.38 9.34 -42.55
N THR A 18 -7.33 8.42 -42.50
CA THR A 18 -8.13 8.15 -41.31
C THR A 18 -7.16 7.68 -40.23
N LEU A 19 -6.78 8.61 -39.33
CA LEU A 19 -6.20 8.28 -38.05
C LEU A 19 -7.21 7.43 -37.29
N ILE A 20 -7.08 6.12 -37.37
CA ILE A 20 -7.76 5.19 -36.49
C ILE A 20 -7.17 5.49 -35.12
N SER A 21 -7.85 6.33 -34.35
CA SER A 21 -7.62 6.49 -32.93
C SER A 21 -7.92 5.11 -32.32
N LEU A 22 -6.89 4.28 -32.16
CA LEU A 22 -7.00 3.11 -31.30
C LEU A 22 -7.42 3.68 -29.93
N PRO A 23 -8.52 3.20 -29.34
CA PRO A 23 -8.86 3.58 -27.99
C PRO A 23 -7.63 3.29 -27.15
N ALA A 24 -7.08 4.32 -26.49
CA ALA A 24 -6.11 4.10 -25.44
C ALA A 24 -6.78 3.12 -24.48
N HIS A 25 -6.27 1.89 -24.36
CA HIS A 25 -6.77 0.90 -23.41
C HIS A 25 -6.42 1.42 -22.01
N ALA A 26 -7.21 2.35 -21.52
CA ALA A 26 -7.32 2.63 -20.10
C ALA A 26 -7.93 1.37 -19.49
N GLY A 27 -7.24 0.72 -18.53
CA GLY A 27 -7.77 -0.48 -17.87
C GLY A 27 -7.11 -1.80 -18.26
N LYS A 28 -5.97 -1.79 -18.92
CA LYS A 28 -5.24 -3.00 -19.34
C LYS A 28 -4.98 -4.00 -18.20
N ASP A 29 -4.65 -3.48 -17.01
CA ASP A 29 -4.37 -4.33 -15.85
C ASP A 29 -5.67 -4.84 -15.22
N LEU A 30 -6.71 -3.99 -15.17
CA LEU A 30 -8.03 -4.38 -14.70
C LEU A 30 -8.63 -5.49 -15.58
N ASP A 31 -8.52 -5.37 -16.91
CA ASP A 31 -8.99 -6.38 -17.85
C ASP A 31 -8.23 -7.71 -17.68
N ALA A 32 -6.90 -7.63 -17.48
CA ALA A 32 -6.07 -8.80 -17.22
C ALA A 32 -6.45 -9.50 -15.89
N ILE A 33 -6.76 -8.75 -14.84
CA ILE A 33 -7.24 -9.28 -13.55
C ILE A 33 -8.58 -10.01 -13.76
N LYS A 34 -9.54 -9.37 -14.45
CA LYS A 34 -10.86 -9.95 -14.73
C LYS A 34 -10.74 -11.23 -15.58
N ALA A 35 -9.95 -11.19 -16.65
CA ALA A 35 -9.75 -12.33 -17.54
C ALA A 35 -9.07 -13.53 -16.84
N ARG A 36 -8.08 -13.25 -15.99
CA ARG A 36 -7.36 -14.26 -15.21
C ARG A 36 -8.18 -14.79 -14.03
N GLY A 37 -9.12 -13.99 -13.53
CA GLY A 37 -9.92 -14.31 -12.36
C GLY A 37 -9.14 -14.33 -11.04
N THR A 38 -7.99 -13.66 -10.98
CA THR A 38 -7.10 -13.60 -9.80
C THR A 38 -6.35 -12.28 -9.75
N LEU A 39 -6.26 -11.66 -8.58
CA LEU A 39 -5.44 -10.49 -8.30
C LEU A 39 -4.04 -10.93 -7.86
N ASN A 40 -2.99 -10.50 -8.55
CA ASN A 40 -1.61 -10.69 -8.11
C ASN A 40 -1.22 -9.53 -7.20
N CYS A 41 -1.04 -9.81 -5.92
CA CYS A 41 -0.72 -8.79 -4.91
C CYS A 41 0.67 -8.97 -4.35
N GLY A 42 1.53 -7.96 -4.53
CA GLY A 42 2.87 -7.91 -3.94
C GLY A 42 2.78 -7.54 -2.46
N VAL A 43 3.37 -8.38 -1.61
CA VAL A 43 3.34 -8.25 -0.15
C VAL A 43 4.74 -8.34 0.44
N ASN A 44 4.90 -8.04 1.74
CA ASN A 44 6.18 -8.25 2.43
C ASN A 44 6.51 -9.74 2.55
N THR A 45 7.79 -10.06 2.66
CA THR A 45 8.28 -11.44 2.84
C THR A 45 7.92 -12.06 4.20
N GLY A 46 7.42 -11.25 5.14
CA GLY A 46 6.97 -11.65 6.47
C GLY A 46 7.13 -10.53 7.49
N LEU A 47 6.12 -9.65 7.62
CA LEU A 47 6.08 -8.59 8.62
C LEU A 47 4.73 -8.65 9.34
N ALA A 48 4.74 -9.11 10.58
CA ALA A 48 3.54 -9.25 11.38
C ALA A 48 2.77 -7.92 11.49
N GLY A 49 1.46 -7.99 11.41
CA GLY A 49 0.58 -6.81 11.37
C GLY A 49 0.37 -6.24 9.97
N PHE A 50 1.31 -6.39 9.04
CA PHE A 50 1.20 -5.88 7.67
C PHE A 50 0.97 -6.99 6.64
N SER A 51 1.90 -7.91 6.50
CA SER A 51 1.71 -9.10 5.67
C SER A 51 2.60 -10.23 6.15
N GLN A 52 1.98 -11.31 6.59
CA GLN A 52 2.65 -12.51 7.08
C GLN A 52 1.84 -13.75 6.75
N ALA A 53 2.52 -14.79 6.27
CA ALA A 53 1.93 -16.12 6.12
C ALA A 53 2.07 -16.90 7.43
N ASP A 54 1.03 -17.66 7.78
CA ASP A 54 1.12 -18.67 8.87
C ASP A 54 1.77 -19.96 8.36
N SER A 55 1.90 -20.94 9.25
CA SER A 55 2.49 -22.27 8.95
C SER A 55 1.67 -23.08 7.92
N GLN A 56 0.44 -22.67 7.62
CA GLN A 56 -0.44 -23.26 6.61
C GLN A 56 -0.44 -22.48 5.30
N GLY A 57 0.40 -21.44 5.19
CA GLY A 57 0.48 -20.57 4.02
C GLY A 57 -0.67 -19.55 3.91
N ARG A 58 -1.48 -19.35 4.96
CA ARG A 58 -2.55 -18.36 4.97
C ARG A 58 -1.99 -17.01 5.34
N TRP A 59 -2.24 -16.03 4.49
CA TRP A 59 -1.76 -14.65 4.68
C TRP A 59 -2.71 -13.83 5.54
N SER A 60 -2.14 -12.96 6.38
CA SER A 60 -2.86 -12.00 7.22
C SER A 60 -2.07 -10.69 7.35
N GLY A 61 -2.77 -9.61 7.69
CA GLY A 61 -2.19 -8.28 7.92
C GLY A 61 -2.97 -7.17 7.23
N LEU A 62 -2.66 -5.92 7.60
CA LEU A 62 -3.29 -4.72 7.06
C LEU A 62 -3.15 -4.63 5.52
N ASP A 63 -1.96 -4.91 5.00
CA ASP A 63 -1.68 -4.92 3.56
C ASP A 63 -2.40 -6.07 2.84
N VAL A 64 -2.54 -7.22 3.50
CA VAL A 64 -3.28 -8.38 3.00
C VAL A 64 -4.79 -8.08 2.91
N ASP A 65 -5.34 -7.38 3.91
CA ASP A 65 -6.74 -6.99 3.91
C ASP A 65 -7.07 -6.04 2.74
N VAL A 66 -6.14 -5.13 2.38
CA VAL A 66 -6.27 -4.31 1.16
C VAL A 66 -6.39 -5.19 -0.09
N CYS A 67 -5.49 -6.18 -0.26
CA CYS A 67 -5.55 -7.08 -1.42
C CYS A 67 -6.87 -7.85 -1.47
N ARG A 68 -7.35 -8.36 -0.31
CA ARG A 68 -8.62 -9.09 -0.20
C ARG A 68 -9.83 -8.21 -0.50
N ALA A 69 -9.82 -6.97 -0.01
CA ALA A 69 -10.88 -6.00 -0.27
C ALA A 69 -10.97 -5.65 -1.77
N VAL A 70 -9.81 -5.43 -2.42
CA VAL A 70 -9.74 -5.17 -3.87
C VAL A 70 -10.22 -6.37 -4.67
N ALA A 71 -9.80 -7.59 -4.33
CA ALA A 71 -10.28 -8.81 -4.99
C ALA A 71 -11.79 -9.01 -4.80
N ALA A 72 -12.32 -8.76 -3.60
CA ALA A 72 -13.77 -8.81 -3.35
C ALA A 72 -14.54 -7.80 -4.19
N ALA A 73 -14.00 -6.58 -4.37
CA ALA A 73 -14.61 -5.54 -5.18
C ALA A 73 -14.63 -5.91 -6.67
N ILE A 74 -13.50 -6.38 -7.22
CA ILE A 74 -13.34 -6.65 -8.67
C ILE A 74 -13.91 -8.03 -9.05
N LEU A 75 -13.60 -9.08 -8.26
CA LEU A 75 -13.83 -10.48 -8.59
C LEU A 75 -14.94 -11.14 -7.78
N SER A 76 -15.60 -10.38 -6.90
CA SER A 76 -16.66 -10.85 -5.98
C SER A 76 -16.22 -11.97 -5.02
N ASP A 77 -14.91 -12.19 -4.87
CA ASP A 77 -14.34 -13.20 -3.99
C ASP A 77 -13.01 -12.71 -3.38
N PRO A 78 -12.94 -12.50 -2.05
CA PRO A 78 -11.74 -12.05 -1.36
C PRO A 78 -10.58 -13.05 -1.36
N ASN A 79 -10.83 -14.29 -1.75
CA ASN A 79 -9.83 -15.36 -1.78
C ASN A 79 -9.13 -15.48 -3.16
N LYS A 80 -9.63 -14.78 -4.16
CA LYS A 80 -9.01 -14.73 -5.49
C LYS A 80 -7.80 -13.81 -5.54
N VAL A 81 -6.85 -14.03 -4.62
CA VAL A 81 -5.59 -13.30 -4.51
C VAL A 81 -4.42 -14.29 -4.59
N ARG A 82 -3.47 -14.01 -5.48
CA ARG A 82 -2.15 -14.63 -5.46
C ARG A 82 -1.18 -13.66 -4.78
N TYR A 83 -0.72 -14.02 -3.60
CA TYR A 83 0.28 -13.24 -2.88
C TYR A 83 1.67 -13.52 -3.42
N VAL A 84 2.42 -12.45 -3.72
CA VAL A 84 3.81 -12.52 -4.20
C VAL A 84 4.69 -11.83 -3.14
N PRO A 85 5.40 -12.59 -2.31
CA PRO A 85 6.30 -12.02 -1.32
C PRO A 85 7.53 -11.43 -2.01
N LEU A 86 7.80 -10.14 -1.72
CA LEU A 86 8.86 -9.36 -2.35
C LEU A 86 9.73 -8.71 -1.28
N ASN A 87 11.04 -8.69 -1.46
CA ASN A 87 11.91 -7.86 -0.63
C ASN A 87 11.82 -6.37 -1.01
N ALA A 88 12.46 -5.49 -0.27
CA ALA A 88 12.35 -4.06 -0.47
C ALA A 88 12.95 -3.59 -1.81
N ALA A 89 13.98 -4.26 -2.32
CA ALA A 89 14.64 -3.90 -3.57
C ALA A 89 13.83 -4.33 -4.81
N GLN A 90 13.11 -5.47 -4.73
CA GLN A 90 12.40 -6.08 -5.86
C GLN A 90 11.00 -5.51 -6.10
N ARG A 91 10.34 -4.98 -5.05
CA ARG A 91 8.90 -4.68 -5.05
C ARG A 91 8.43 -3.77 -6.19
N PHE A 92 9.18 -2.72 -6.49
CA PHE A 92 8.78 -1.78 -7.55
C PHE A 92 9.04 -2.34 -8.95
N THR A 93 10.13 -3.08 -9.14
CA THR A 93 10.41 -3.76 -10.41
C THR A 93 9.34 -4.82 -10.72
N ALA A 94 8.90 -5.58 -9.72
CA ALA A 94 7.80 -6.55 -9.87
C ALA A 94 6.48 -5.86 -10.28
N LEU A 95 6.19 -4.68 -9.73
CA LEU A 95 5.02 -3.90 -10.13
C LEU A 95 5.17 -3.37 -11.57
N GLN A 96 6.33 -2.79 -11.90
CA GLN A 96 6.61 -2.25 -13.24
C GLN A 96 6.55 -3.31 -14.34
N SER A 97 7.06 -4.52 -14.08
CA SER A 97 7.09 -5.62 -15.05
C SER A 97 5.74 -6.29 -15.27
N GLY A 98 4.75 -6.05 -14.40
CA GLY A 98 3.45 -6.71 -14.45
C GLY A 98 3.43 -8.09 -13.77
N GLU A 99 4.46 -8.46 -13.02
CA GLU A 99 4.44 -9.66 -12.18
C GLU A 99 3.35 -9.59 -11.11
N ILE A 100 3.11 -8.38 -10.60
CA ILE A 100 2.01 -8.06 -9.69
C ILE A 100 1.13 -6.94 -10.26
N ASP A 101 -0.14 -6.93 -9.88
CA ASP A 101 -1.12 -5.90 -10.28
C ASP A 101 -1.16 -4.75 -9.25
N VAL A 102 -1.11 -5.09 -7.98
CA VAL A 102 -1.13 -4.18 -6.85
C VAL A 102 0.06 -4.49 -5.95
N LEU A 103 0.77 -3.46 -5.52
CA LEU A 103 1.78 -3.56 -4.46
C LEU A 103 1.15 -3.01 -3.17
N SER A 104 0.83 -3.89 -2.22
CA SER A 104 0.39 -3.56 -0.87
C SER A 104 1.40 -4.15 0.12
N ARG A 105 2.43 -3.35 0.45
CA ARG A 105 3.63 -3.82 1.13
C ARG A 105 4.32 -2.67 1.88
N ASN A 106 3.71 -2.15 2.93
CA ASN A 106 4.29 -1.12 3.78
C ASN A 106 5.31 -0.22 3.02
N SER A 107 4.88 0.33 1.88
CA SER A 107 5.74 1.13 1.00
C SER A 107 5.46 2.62 1.16
N THR A 108 6.50 3.38 1.49
CA THR A 108 6.42 4.82 1.68
C THR A 108 6.16 5.53 0.35
N TRP A 109 5.15 6.36 0.31
CA TRP A 109 4.89 7.30 -0.78
C TRP A 109 5.91 8.43 -0.75
N THR A 110 6.76 8.50 -1.77
CA THR A 110 7.73 9.58 -1.94
C THR A 110 7.63 10.17 -3.34
N LEU A 111 8.07 11.42 -3.50
CA LEU A 111 8.10 12.09 -4.81
C LEU A 111 8.83 11.23 -5.87
N THR A 112 10.02 10.73 -5.54
CA THR A 112 10.83 9.94 -6.49
C THR A 112 10.10 8.66 -6.90
N ARG A 113 9.51 7.93 -5.95
CA ARG A 113 8.78 6.69 -6.24
C ARG A 113 7.57 6.96 -7.12
N ASP A 114 6.80 7.98 -6.79
CA ASP A 114 5.57 8.34 -7.50
C ASP A 114 5.86 8.94 -8.89
N ALA A 115 6.84 9.84 -9.00
CA ALA A 115 7.10 10.58 -10.23
C ALA A 115 8.00 9.84 -11.22
N SER A 116 8.93 8.97 -10.73
CA SER A 116 10.02 8.45 -11.57
C SER A 116 9.93 6.95 -11.88
N LEU A 117 9.12 6.18 -11.14
CA LEU A 117 9.09 4.72 -11.30
C LEU A 117 7.94 4.20 -12.17
N GLY A 118 7.15 5.08 -12.82
CA GLY A 118 6.02 4.64 -13.63
C GLY A 118 4.91 3.93 -12.83
N ILE A 119 4.84 4.23 -11.54
CA ILE A 119 3.81 3.75 -10.61
C ILE A 119 3.04 4.94 -10.04
N VAL A 120 1.93 4.67 -9.35
CA VAL A 120 1.15 5.69 -8.65
C VAL A 120 0.62 5.11 -7.34
N PHE A 121 0.76 5.88 -6.26
CA PHE A 121 0.21 5.53 -4.96
C PHE A 121 -1.28 5.86 -4.92
N THR A 122 -2.09 4.95 -4.39
CA THR A 122 -3.56 5.07 -4.39
C THR A 122 -4.12 5.76 -3.14
N GLY A 123 -3.26 6.05 -2.17
CA GLY A 123 -3.60 6.69 -0.91
C GLY A 123 -2.67 6.22 0.21
N VAL A 124 -2.88 6.76 1.41
CA VAL A 124 -2.15 6.33 2.60
C VAL A 124 -3.05 5.40 3.40
N ASN A 125 -2.58 4.18 3.67
CA ASN A 125 -3.26 3.22 4.54
C ASN A 125 -2.63 3.13 5.94
N PHE A 126 -1.43 3.71 6.14
CA PHE A 126 -0.78 3.78 7.44
C PHE A 126 0.22 4.94 7.48
N TYR A 127 0.05 5.86 8.42
CA TYR A 127 1.02 6.93 8.70
C TYR A 127 2.03 6.42 9.71
N ASP A 128 3.31 6.45 9.33
CA ASP A 128 4.44 5.96 10.10
C ASP A 128 5.58 6.98 10.15
N GLY A 129 6.63 6.62 10.81
CA GLY A 129 7.91 7.31 10.85
C GLY A 129 9.03 6.32 11.12
N GLN A 130 10.24 6.65 10.69
CA GLN A 130 11.43 5.83 10.96
C GLN A 130 11.92 6.03 12.40
N GLY A 131 12.24 4.91 13.07
CA GLY A 131 12.82 4.89 14.41
C GLY A 131 14.09 4.06 14.49
N PHE A 132 14.57 3.91 15.72
CA PHE A 132 15.68 3.02 16.07
C PHE A 132 15.27 2.09 17.19
N MET A 133 15.67 0.83 17.10
CA MET A 133 15.58 -0.16 18.18
C MET A 133 16.98 -0.54 18.64
N VAL A 134 17.18 -0.62 19.95
CA VAL A 134 18.46 -0.95 20.57
C VAL A 134 18.28 -1.99 21.67
N PRO A 135 19.31 -2.81 21.98
CA PRO A 135 19.32 -3.62 23.19
C PRO A 135 19.27 -2.73 24.44
N LYS A 136 18.41 -3.06 25.39
CA LYS A 136 18.24 -2.33 26.65
C LYS A 136 19.55 -2.24 27.45
N SER A 137 20.40 -3.28 27.33
CA SER A 137 21.72 -3.35 27.98
C SER A 137 22.68 -2.22 27.58
N LEU A 138 22.50 -1.61 26.41
CA LEU A 138 23.31 -0.47 25.98
C LEU A 138 22.95 0.85 26.69
N ASN A 139 21.83 0.88 27.42
CA ASN A 139 21.34 2.04 28.17
C ASN A 139 21.22 3.35 27.33
N ILE A 140 21.00 3.22 26.02
CA ILE A 140 20.77 4.33 25.08
C ILE A 140 19.34 4.82 25.28
N LYS A 141 19.16 6.15 25.36
CA LYS A 141 17.85 6.78 25.60
C LYS A 141 17.35 7.62 24.45
N SER A 142 18.22 8.05 23.56
CA SER A 142 17.94 8.92 22.42
C SER A 142 18.67 8.44 21.18
N ALA A 143 18.10 8.67 20.01
CA ALA A 143 18.77 8.42 18.74
C ALA A 143 20.06 9.26 18.58
N LYS A 144 20.19 10.37 19.30
CA LYS A 144 21.41 11.18 19.33
C LYS A 144 22.55 10.52 20.11
N ASP A 145 22.26 9.57 20.99
CA ASP A 145 23.27 8.82 21.74
C ASP A 145 23.93 7.71 20.90
N LEU A 146 23.46 7.48 19.66
CA LEU A 146 23.96 6.44 18.76
C LEU A 146 25.28 6.79 18.05
N LYS A 147 26.01 7.79 18.53
CA LYS A 147 27.26 8.24 17.89
C LYS A 147 28.24 7.10 17.68
N GLY A 148 28.65 6.87 16.41
CA GLY A 148 29.57 5.82 16.02
C GLY A 148 28.99 4.40 16.00
N ALA A 149 27.70 4.24 16.30
CA ALA A 149 27.07 2.94 16.36
C ALA A 149 26.99 2.24 15.01
N THR A 150 27.08 0.91 15.03
CA THR A 150 26.70 0.06 13.89
C THR A 150 25.19 -0.10 13.85
N VAL A 151 24.58 0.09 12.67
CA VAL A 151 23.12 0.07 12.49
C VAL A 151 22.74 -0.90 11.39
N CYS A 152 21.96 -1.93 11.74
CA CYS A 152 21.35 -2.83 10.76
C CYS A 152 20.22 -2.10 10.01
N VAL A 153 20.23 -2.20 8.67
CA VAL A 153 19.24 -1.59 7.81
C VAL A 153 19.04 -2.43 6.55
N GLN A 154 17.81 -2.42 6.00
CA GLN A 154 17.51 -3.13 4.76
C GLN A 154 17.74 -2.22 3.54
N SER A 155 18.40 -2.73 2.49
CA SER A 155 18.65 -2.02 1.24
C SER A 155 17.37 -1.73 0.46
N GLY A 156 17.39 -0.66 -0.35
CA GLY A 156 16.26 -0.27 -1.20
C GLY A 156 15.09 0.34 -0.43
N THR A 157 15.34 0.82 0.79
CA THR A 157 14.36 1.46 1.65
C THR A 157 14.59 2.97 1.77
N THR A 158 13.56 3.72 2.11
CA THR A 158 13.67 5.12 2.56
C THR A 158 14.52 5.21 3.81
N THR A 159 14.42 4.20 4.68
CA THR A 159 15.09 4.19 5.98
C THR A 159 16.62 4.10 5.87
N GLU A 160 17.15 3.47 4.82
CA GLU A 160 18.59 3.50 4.51
C GLU A 160 19.07 4.93 4.17
N LEU A 161 18.30 5.66 3.36
CA LEU A 161 18.62 7.03 2.97
C LEU A 161 18.46 8.01 4.13
N ASN A 162 17.33 7.95 4.82
CA ASN A 162 17.02 8.83 5.95
C ASN A 162 18.03 8.68 7.10
N MET A 163 18.47 7.43 7.39
CA MET A 163 19.50 7.18 8.40
C MET A 163 20.81 7.89 8.03
N THR A 164 21.20 7.85 6.76
CA THR A 164 22.41 8.52 6.28
C THR A 164 22.31 10.03 6.45
N ASP A 165 21.16 10.62 6.09
CA ASP A 165 20.92 12.05 6.22
C ASP A 165 20.85 12.48 7.71
N TYR A 166 20.16 11.70 8.55
CA TYR A 166 20.10 11.94 9.98
C TYR A 166 21.47 11.87 10.64
N SER A 167 22.28 10.88 10.28
CA SER A 167 23.65 10.71 10.76
C SER A 167 24.53 11.92 10.44
N ARG A 168 24.44 12.40 9.19
CA ARG A 168 25.19 13.57 8.71
C ARG A 168 24.76 14.85 9.43
N THR A 169 23.45 15.10 9.47
CA THR A 169 22.87 16.32 10.06
C THR A 169 23.20 16.45 11.55
N ASN A 170 23.24 15.31 12.26
CA ASN A 170 23.51 15.30 13.71
C ASN A 170 24.96 14.95 14.08
N ASN A 171 25.88 14.82 13.10
CA ASN A 171 27.29 14.44 13.28
C ASN A 171 27.47 13.14 14.09
N LEU A 172 26.62 12.13 13.80
CA LEU A 172 26.61 10.89 14.56
C LEU A 172 27.62 9.84 14.06
N ASN A 173 28.05 9.93 12.80
CA ASN A 173 28.95 8.95 12.18
C ASN A 173 28.43 7.49 12.31
N LEU A 174 27.12 7.29 12.07
CA LEU A 174 26.52 5.96 12.08
C LEU A 174 27.15 5.10 11.00
N ARG A 175 27.34 3.82 11.31
CA ARG A 175 27.95 2.85 10.40
C ARG A 175 26.89 1.85 9.96
N PRO A 176 26.31 1.98 8.72
CA PRO A 176 25.31 1.04 8.23
C PRO A 176 25.91 -0.35 8.01
N ILE A 177 25.16 -1.37 8.41
CA ILE A 177 25.35 -2.77 7.99
C ILE A 177 24.11 -3.13 7.21
N VAL A 178 24.27 -3.18 5.86
CA VAL A 178 23.16 -3.27 4.91
C VAL A 178 22.89 -4.72 4.56
N PHE A 179 21.61 -5.12 4.60
CA PHE A 179 21.14 -6.44 4.20
C PHE A 179 20.05 -6.31 3.14
N GLN A 180 20.00 -7.25 2.22
CA GLN A 180 18.95 -7.27 1.20
C GLN A 180 17.65 -7.88 1.75
N GLU A 181 17.75 -8.93 2.56
CA GLU A 181 16.61 -9.69 3.04
C GLU A 181 16.23 -9.31 4.49
N LEU A 182 14.93 -9.14 4.75
CA LEU A 182 14.40 -8.79 6.06
C LEU A 182 14.79 -9.83 7.13
N PRO A 183 14.64 -11.16 6.92
CA PRO A 183 15.04 -12.15 7.91
C PRO A 183 16.54 -12.09 8.25
N ALA A 184 17.40 -11.80 7.27
CA ALA A 184 18.83 -11.66 7.49
C ALA A 184 19.17 -10.41 8.32
N THR A 185 18.43 -9.30 8.08
CA THR A 185 18.57 -8.07 8.87
C THR A 185 18.19 -8.32 10.34
N ASN A 186 17.05 -8.99 10.57
CA ASN A 186 16.56 -9.34 11.90
C ASN A 186 17.55 -10.25 12.64
N ALA A 187 17.97 -11.33 11.99
CA ALA A 187 18.94 -12.28 12.56
C ALA A 187 20.27 -11.61 12.93
N ALA A 188 20.76 -10.70 12.08
CA ALA A 188 22.01 -9.97 12.34
C ALA A 188 21.89 -9.06 13.58
N TYR A 189 20.78 -8.35 13.73
CA TYR A 189 20.52 -7.51 14.90
C TYR A 189 20.41 -8.34 16.18
N PHE A 190 19.58 -9.38 16.18
CA PHE A 190 19.42 -10.24 17.37
C PHE A 190 20.68 -11.03 17.75
N ALA A 191 21.55 -11.31 16.78
CA ALA A 191 22.89 -11.89 17.02
C ALA A 191 23.92 -10.86 17.51
N GLY A 192 23.55 -9.60 17.73
CA GLY A 192 24.45 -8.54 18.23
C GLY A 192 25.47 -8.03 17.21
N ARG A 193 25.28 -8.30 15.91
CA ARG A 193 26.17 -7.75 14.84
C ARG A 193 26.02 -6.24 14.65
N CYS A 194 24.87 -5.68 15.05
CA CYS A 194 24.57 -4.26 15.04
C CYS A 194 24.16 -3.78 16.43
N GLN A 195 24.60 -2.60 16.82
CA GLN A 195 24.22 -1.97 18.07
C GLN A 195 22.81 -1.37 18.02
N ALA A 196 22.32 -1.04 16.82
CA ALA A 196 20.96 -0.57 16.60
C ALA A 196 20.36 -1.20 15.35
N TYR A 197 19.03 -1.21 15.28
CA TYR A 197 18.26 -1.53 14.09
C TYR A 197 17.41 -0.32 13.71
N THR A 198 17.36 0.03 12.43
CA THR A 198 16.49 1.10 11.95
C THR A 198 15.59 0.64 10.83
N THR A 199 14.32 0.92 10.97
CA THR A 199 13.24 0.82 9.96
C THR A 199 12.06 1.65 10.45
N ASP A 200 10.91 1.56 9.79
CA ASP A 200 9.65 2.15 10.24
C ASP A 200 9.35 1.72 11.70
N ALA A 201 8.84 2.62 12.51
CA ALA A 201 8.55 2.33 13.93
C ALA A 201 7.55 1.18 14.08
N SER A 202 6.58 1.07 13.18
CA SER A 202 5.68 -0.07 13.14
C SER A 202 6.39 -1.38 12.81
N GLY A 203 7.37 -1.34 11.92
CA GLY A 203 8.24 -2.48 11.61
C GLY A 203 9.07 -2.90 12.82
N LEU A 204 9.66 -1.95 13.54
CA LEU A 204 10.40 -2.23 14.79
C LEU A 204 9.49 -2.86 15.85
N ALA A 205 8.26 -2.35 16.01
CA ALA A 205 7.29 -2.91 16.94
C ALA A 205 6.93 -4.36 16.58
N SER A 206 6.68 -4.61 15.27
CA SER A 206 6.40 -5.95 14.74
C SER A 206 7.55 -6.91 15.04
N ILE A 207 8.78 -6.56 14.65
CA ILE A 207 9.98 -7.39 14.82
C ILE A 207 10.25 -7.64 16.30
N ARG A 208 10.17 -6.61 17.14
CA ARG A 208 10.33 -6.76 18.60
C ARG A 208 9.30 -7.72 19.19
N SER A 209 8.03 -7.58 18.83
CA SER A 209 6.95 -8.36 19.45
C SER A 209 6.89 -9.80 18.98
N LYS A 210 7.36 -10.11 17.76
CA LYS A 210 7.18 -11.41 17.13
C LYS A 210 8.46 -12.22 16.93
N GLU A 211 9.62 -11.56 16.85
CA GLU A 211 10.89 -12.20 16.52
C GLU A 211 11.92 -12.14 17.66
N ALA A 212 11.80 -11.16 18.57
CA ALA A 212 12.68 -11.11 19.73
C ALA A 212 12.35 -12.24 20.71
N ALA A 213 13.36 -13.02 21.11
CA ALA A 213 13.21 -14.05 22.15
C ALA A 213 12.73 -13.47 23.50
N LYS A 214 13.15 -12.23 23.78
CA LYS A 214 12.74 -11.42 24.94
C LYS A 214 12.46 -9.99 24.47
N PRO A 215 11.21 -9.66 24.13
CA PRO A 215 10.86 -8.31 23.64
C PRO A 215 11.28 -7.17 24.58
N ASP A 216 11.23 -7.38 25.90
CA ASP A 216 11.56 -6.38 26.91
C ASP A 216 13.06 -6.08 27.03
N ASP A 217 13.92 -6.89 26.41
CA ASP A 217 15.36 -6.64 26.32
C ASP A 217 15.70 -5.64 25.19
N HIS A 218 14.70 -5.19 24.42
CA HIS A 218 14.86 -4.24 23.31
C HIS A 218 13.99 -3.01 23.52
N VAL A 219 14.55 -1.85 23.25
CA VAL A 219 13.87 -0.54 23.37
C VAL A 219 13.80 0.11 21.99
N ILE A 220 12.59 0.51 21.61
CA ILE A 220 12.41 1.44 20.47
C ILE A 220 12.57 2.84 21.02
N LEU A 221 13.52 3.60 20.47
CA LEU A 221 13.80 4.97 20.91
C LEU A 221 12.64 5.91 20.55
N PRO A 222 12.43 6.97 21.32
CA PRO A 222 11.23 7.81 21.20
C PRO A 222 11.20 8.69 19.95
N GLU A 223 12.35 8.94 19.32
CA GLU A 223 12.43 9.83 18.18
C GLU A 223 12.00 9.13 16.88
N LEU A 224 11.15 9.83 16.10
CA LEU A 224 10.89 9.54 14.71
C LEU A 224 11.71 10.51 13.84
N ILE A 225 12.56 9.98 12.99
CA ILE A 225 13.50 10.76 12.18
C ILE A 225 13.02 11.07 10.76
N SER A 226 11.85 10.54 10.39
CA SER A 226 11.23 10.78 9.09
C SER A 226 9.70 10.74 9.16
N LYS A 227 9.07 11.08 8.03
CA LYS A 227 7.65 10.80 7.75
C LYS A 227 7.58 9.66 6.75
N GLU A 228 6.85 8.61 7.09
CA GLU A 228 6.66 7.43 6.25
C GLU A 228 5.16 7.21 6.01
N PRO A 229 4.54 7.94 5.05
CA PRO A 229 3.16 7.68 4.63
C PRO A 229 3.15 6.40 3.78
N LEU A 230 2.71 5.29 4.36
CA LEU A 230 2.66 3.99 3.70
C LEU A 230 1.36 3.85 2.92
N GLY A 231 1.44 3.24 1.74
CA GLY A 231 0.24 3.00 0.95
C GLY A 231 0.41 2.02 -0.20
N PRO A 232 -0.72 1.50 -0.71
CA PRO A 232 -0.74 0.67 -1.89
C PRO A 232 -0.37 1.47 -3.14
N SER A 233 0.19 0.78 -4.13
CA SER A 233 0.48 1.38 -5.44
C SER A 233 0.16 0.42 -6.57
N VAL A 234 -0.12 1.01 -7.74
CA VAL A 234 -0.39 0.33 -9.01
C VAL A 234 0.49 0.90 -10.11
N ARG A 235 0.55 0.25 -11.28
CA ARG A 235 1.22 0.83 -12.45
C ARG A 235 0.51 2.11 -12.90
N ARG A 236 1.26 3.07 -13.37
CA ARG A 236 0.73 4.28 -13.99
C ARG A 236 0.14 3.95 -15.36
N GLY A 237 -0.99 4.58 -15.71
CA GLY A 237 -1.63 4.43 -17.02
C GLY A 237 -2.80 3.44 -17.01
N ASP A 238 -3.15 2.85 -15.86
CA ASP A 238 -4.43 2.19 -15.62
C ASP A 238 -5.23 2.99 -14.59
N ASP A 239 -5.95 4.00 -15.08
CA ASP A 239 -6.71 4.92 -14.22
C ASP A 239 -7.91 4.22 -13.56
N GLU A 240 -8.43 3.17 -14.18
CA GLU A 240 -9.55 2.38 -13.64
C GLU A 240 -9.08 1.55 -12.45
N LEU A 241 -8.00 0.78 -12.57
CA LEU A 241 -7.45 0.02 -11.45
C LEU A 241 -6.99 0.96 -10.32
N PHE A 242 -6.35 2.09 -10.68
CA PHE A 242 -5.97 3.13 -9.71
C PHE A 242 -7.19 3.63 -8.93
N ALA A 243 -8.28 3.97 -9.63
CA ALA A 243 -9.51 4.45 -9.00
C ALA A 243 -10.13 3.39 -8.10
N ILE A 244 -10.16 2.12 -8.53
CA ILE A 244 -10.72 1.01 -7.74
C ILE A 244 -9.93 0.84 -6.44
N VAL A 245 -8.60 0.69 -6.50
CA VAL A 245 -7.78 0.46 -5.30
C VAL A 245 -7.90 1.63 -4.33
N LYS A 246 -7.89 2.86 -4.84
CA LYS A 246 -8.09 4.09 -4.06
C LYS A 246 -9.44 4.10 -3.36
N TRP A 247 -10.53 3.89 -4.10
CA TRP A 247 -11.89 3.97 -3.55
C TRP A 247 -12.24 2.80 -2.65
N VAL A 248 -11.63 1.61 -2.83
CA VAL A 248 -11.75 0.50 -1.88
C VAL A 248 -11.18 0.91 -0.51
N GLY A 249 -9.99 1.54 -0.48
CA GLY A 249 -9.42 2.07 0.76
C GLY A 249 -10.31 3.12 1.42
N TYR A 250 -10.84 4.06 0.65
CA TYR A 250 -11.75 5.09 1.16
C TYR A 250 -13.08 4.51 1.62
N ALA A 251 -13.64 3.49 0.95
CA ALA A 251 -14.86 2.84 1.39
C ALA A 251 -14.69 2.15 2.75
N MET A 252 -13.53 1.56 3.02
CA MET A 252 -13.23 0.98 4.33
C MET A 252 -13.15 2.06 5.42
N LEU A 253 -12.59 3.24 5.12
CA LEU A 253 -12.53 4.38 6.05
C LEU A 253 -13.93 4.96 6.31
N GLU A 254 -14.70 5.19 5.26
CA GLU A 254 -16.06 5.72 5.37
C GLU A 254 -16.99 4.75 6.13
N ALA A 255 -16.80 3.43 5.91
CA ALA A 255 -17.51 2.41 6.69
C ALA A 255 -17.20 2.50 8.18
N GLU A 256 -15.95 2.74 8.59
CA GLU A 256 -15.60 2.97 10.00
C GLU A 256 -16.30 4.23 10.55
N GLU A 257 -16.29 5.32 9.78
CA GLU A 257 -16.91 6.59 10.16
C GLU A 257 -18.43 6.46 10.34
N LEU A 258 -19.06 5.64 9.50
CA LEU A 258 -20.51 5.37 9.54
C LEU A 258 -20.92 4.23 10.48
N GLY A 259 -19.96 3.59 11.16
CA GLY A 259 -20.24 2.46 12.06
C GLY A 259 -20.66 1.17 11.33
N VAL A 260 -20.34 1.05 10.04
CA VAL A 260 -20.57 -0.17 9.26
C VAL A 260 -19.40 -1.12 9.49
N THR A 261 -19.69 -2.33 9.95
CA THR A 261 -18.71 -3.36 10.31
C THR A 261 -18.90 -4.63 9.50
N GLN A 262 -17.93 -5.52 9.52
CA GLN A 262 -18.06 -6.84 8.92
C GLN A 262 -19.26 -7.61 9.46
N ALA A 263 -19.51 -7.48 10.76
CA ALA A 263 -20.60 -8.19 11.44
C ALA A 263 -21.98 -7.64 11.10
N ASN A 264 -22.11 -6.31 10.89
CA ASN A 264 -23.42 -5.69 10.69
C ASN A 264 -23.74 -5.34 9.22
N VAL A 265 -22.81 -5.46 8.30
CA VAL A 265 -22.92 -4.95 6.92
C VAL A 265 -24.16 -5.50 6.17
N ASP A 266 -24.49 -6.79 6.35
CA ASP A 266 -25.67 -7.41 5.70
C ASP A 266 -26.98 -6.79 6.21
N ALA A 267 -27.14 -6.64 7.53
CA ALA A 267 -28.30 -6.01 8.14
C ALA A 267 -28.35 -4.52 7.79
N THR A 268 -27.21 -3.83 7.84
CA THR A 268 -27.12 -2.40 7.52
C THR A 268 -27.48 -2.14 6.05
N LYS A 269 -27.02 -2.97 5.11
CA LYS A 269 -27.41 -2.87 3.69
C LYS A 269 -28.91 -3.01 3.49
N ARG A 270 -29.56 -3.95 4.20
CA ARG A 270 -30.99 -4.23 4.06
C ARG A 270 -31.88 -3.17 4.73
N ASP A 271 -31.46 -2.71 5.91
CA ASP A 271 -32.40 -2.01 6.83
C ASP A 271 -32.11 -0.49 6.95
N SER A 272 -30.92 -0.02 6.53
CA SER A 272 -30.52 1.38 6.69
C SER A 272 -31.42 2.33 5.90
N LYS A 273 -31.77 3.44 6.54
CA LYS A 273 -32.45 4.59 5.92
C LYS A 273 -31.51 5.78 5.71
N ASN A 274 -30.25 5.67 6.17
CA ASN A 274 -29.24 6.71 5.96
C ASN A 274 -28.80 6.70 4.49
N PRO A 275 -29.02 7.78 3.73
CA PRO A 275 -28.72 7.81 2.29
C PRO A 275 -27.22 7.65 2.00
N VAL A 276 -26.32 8.06 2.92
CA VAL A 276 -24.88 7.88 2.76
C VAL A 276 -24.50 6.40 2.87
N VAL A 277 -25.03 5.71 3.88
CA VAL A 277 -24.85 4.27 4.06
C VAL A 277 -25.45 3.48 2.89
N MET A 278 -26.63 3.88 2.42
CA MET A 278 -27.27 3.22 1.28
C MET A 278 -26.39 3.34 0.02
N ARG A 279 -25.85 4.51 -0.27
CA ARG A 279 -24.92 4.69 -1.40
C ARG A 279 -23.66 3.84 -1.25
N LEU A 280 -23.02 3.89 -0.09
CA LEU A 280 -21.82 3.10 0.19
C LEU A 280 -22.06 1.61 -0.05
N LEU A 281 -23.21 1.09 0.37
CA LEU A 281 -23.51 -0.34 0.31
C LEU A 281 -24.31 -0.79 -0.95
N GLY A 282 -24.47 0.11 -1.94
CA GLY A 282 -25.18 -0.21 -3.18
C GLY A 282 -26.70 -0.33 -3.05
N GLY A 283 -27.29 0.15 -1.96
CA GLY A 283 -28.74 0.13 -1.73
C GLY A 283 -29.49 1.38 -2.22
N GLY A 284 -28.76 2.41 -2.66
CA GLY A 284 -29.35 3.66 -3.18
C GLY A 284 -29.76 3.58 -4.66
N THR A 285 -30.29 4.70 -5.16
CA THR A 285 -30.62 4.88 -6.58
C THR A 285 -29.39 5.16 -7.44
N GLU A 286 -28.31 5.66 -6.83
CA GLU A 286 -27.03 5.95 -7.50
C GLU A 286 -26.18 4.69 -7.57
N ASP A 287 -25.66 4.40 -8.75
CA ASP A 287 -24.71 3.32 -8.96
C ASP A 287 -23.26 3.84 -8.86
N THR A 288 -22.69 3.74 -7.67
CA THR A 288 -21.31 4.16 -7.37
C THR A 288 -20.26 3.23 -7.96
N GLY A 289 -20.63 2.03 -8.41
CA GLY A 289 -19.74 1.09 -9.06
C GLY A 289 -19.52 1.41 -10.54
N LYS A 290 -20.54 1.95 -11.22
CA LYS A 290 -20.49 2.22 -12.65
C LYS A 290 -19.29 3.09 -13.08
N PRO A 291 -18.94 4.20 -12.41
CA PRO A 291 -17.75 5.00 -12.74
C PRO A 291 -16.42 4.24 -12.56
N LEU A 292 -16.43 3.13 -11.79
CA LEU A 292 -15.28 2.26 -11.54
C LEU A 292 -15.27 1.03 -12.45
N GLY A 293 -16.21 0.88 -13.38
CA GLY A 293 -16.37 -0.34 -14.16
C GLY A 293 -16.72 -1.58 -13.33
N LEU A 294 -17.35 -1.35 -12.16
CA LEU A 294 -17.81 -2.38 -11.21
C LEU A 294 -19.33 -2.34 -11.08
N ASP A 295 -19.91 -3.37 -10.47
CA ASP A 295 -21.32 -3.31 -10.05
C ASP A 295 -21.47 -2.50 -8.75
N LYS A 296 -22.69 -2.12 -8.42
CA LYS A 296 -23.01 -1.25 -7.28
C LYS A 296 -22.68 -1.84 -5.90
N ASP A 297 -22.42 -3.14 -5.80
CA ASP A 297 -22.17 -3.85 -4.54
C ASP A 297 -20.67 -3.96 -4.21
N TRP A 298 -19.79 -3.30 -4.97
CA TRP A 298 -18.35 -3.39 -4.83
C TRP A 298 -17.85 -3.08 -3.41
N ALA A 299 -18.32 -1.98 -2.81
CA ALA A 299 -17.91 -1.56 -1.46
C ALA A 299 -18.53 -2.48 -0.38
N PHE A 300 -19.79 -2.89 -0.55
CA PHE A 300 -20.41 -3.88 0.31
C PHE A 300 -19.59 -5.16 0.39
N ARG A 301 -19.14 -5.69 -0.77
CA ARG A 301 -18.33 -6.91 -0.80
C ARG A 301 -16.97 -6.73 -0.13
N ALA A 302 -16.32 -5.59 -0.35
CA ALA A 302 -15.04 -5.27 0.30
C ALA A 302 -15.19 -5.25 1.83
N ILE A 303 -16.19 -4.52 2.36
CA ILE A 303 -16.45 -4.42 3.80
C ILE A 303 -16.88 -5.79 4.38
N LYS A 304 -17.72 -6.54 3.68
CA LYS A 304 -18.12 -7.88 4.09
C LYS A 304 -16.93 -8.85 4.18
N ALA A 305 -15.94 -8.68 3.30
CA ALA A 305 -14.77 -9.55 3.24
C ALA A 305 -13.77 -9.32 4.36
N VAL A 306 -13.48 -8.05 4.70
CA VAL A 306 -12.37 -7.68 5.58
C VAL A 306 -12.76 -6.75 6.73
N GLY A 307 -14.02 -6.27 6.75
CA GLY A 307 -14.48 -5.24 7.68
C GLY A 307 -14.09 -3.83 7.24
N ASN A 308 -14.34 -2.87 8.12
CA ASN A 308 -13.89 -1.49 7.93
C ASN A 308 -12.40 -1.33 8.30
N TYR A 309 -11.85 -0.13 8.09
CA TYR A 309 -10.44 0.14 8.38
C TYR A 309 -10.10 -0.05 9.87
N GLY A 310 -10.98 0.37 10.79
CA GLY A 310 -10.80 0.19 12.22
C GLY A 310 -10.70 -1.28 12.61
N GLU A 311 -11.60 -2.13 12.08
CA GLU A 311 -11.56 -3.57 12.33
C GLU A 311 -10.28 -4.22 11.77
N SER A 312 -9.83 -3.80 10.58
CA SER A 312 -8.58 -4.27 10.01
C SER A 312 -7.37 -3.85 10.86
N PHE A 313 -7.35 -2.60 11.33
CA PHE A 313 -6.31 -2.10 12.22
C PHE A 313 -6.28 -2.88 13.56
N GLU A 314 -7.42 -3.02 14.21
CA GLU A 314 -7.54 -3.72 15.51
C GLU A 314 -7.11 -5.18 15.40
N ARG A 315 -7.50 -5.85 14.34
CA ARG A 315 -7.16 -7.25 14.11
C ARG A 315 -5.67 -7.46 13.84
N ASN A 316 -5.03 -6.55 13.12
CA ASN A 316 -3.68 -6.74 12.60
C ASN A 316 -2.60 -5.95 13.36
N ILE A 317 -2.86 -4.68 13.66
CA ILE A 317 -1.84 -3.74 14.18
C ILE A 317 -1.88 -3.66 15.71
N THR A 318 -3.04 -3.65 16.34
CA THR A 318 -3.13 -3.64 17.81
C THR A 318 -2.35 -4.78 18.47
N PRO A 319 -2.34 -6.03 17.94
CA PRO A 319 -1.59 -7.15 18.53
C PRO A 319 -0.06 -7.02 18.50
N ILE A 320 0.50 -6.11 17.70
CA ILE A 320 1.93 -5.80 17.73
C ILE A 320 2.27 -4.63 18.67
N GLY A 321 1.30 -4.18 19.47
CA GLY A 321 1.47 -3.19 20.53
C GLY A 321 1.37 -1.73 20.07
N LEU A 322 0.81 -1.46 18.90
CA LEU A 322 0.66 -0.09 18.38
C LEU A 322 -0.77 0.43 18.56
N PRO A 323 -0.94 1.60 19.18
CA PRO A 323 -2.22 2.31 19.23
C PRO A 323 -2.55 2.94 17.87
N ARG A 324 -3.82 3.31 17.67
CA ARG A 324 -4.26 4.05 16.47
C ARG A 324 -3.46 5.34 16.25
N GLY A 325 -3.29 6.17 17.28
CA GLY A 325 -2.57 7.42 17.19
C GLY A 325 -3.01 8.27 15.99
N VAL A 326 -2.06 8.70 15.18
CA VAL A 326 -2.33 9.46 13.93
C VAL A 326 -3.10 8.64 12.87
N ASN A 327 -3.18 7.33 13.01
CA ASN A 327 -3.98 6.44 12.16
C ASN A 327 -5.45 6.32 12.60
N ALA A 328 -5.89 7.11 13.57
CA ALA A 328 -7.31 7.29 13.88
C ALA A 328 -8.01 8.13 12.80
N LEU A 329 -9.35 8.03 12.74
CA LEU A 329 -10.13 8.88 11.85
C LEU A 329 -9.95 10.38 12.21
N TRP A 330 -10.11 11.24 11.22
CA TRP A 330 -9.97 12.71 11.35
C TRP A 330 -10.88 13.28 12.47
N ASN A 331 -12.10 12.76 12.61
CA ASN A 331 -13.04 13.17 13.65
C ASN A 331 -12.74 12.58 15.04
N LYS A 332 -11.70 11.73 15.14
CA LYS A 332 -11.14 11.16 16.38
C LYS A 332 -9.71 11.63 16.63
N GLY A 333 -9.28 12.73 15.99
CA GLY A 333 -7.98 13.36 16.18
C GLY A 333 -6.83 12.74 15.37
N GLY A 334 -7.12 11.87 14.42
CA GLY A 334 -6.13 11.28 13.50
C GLY A 334 -6.07 11.95 12.13
N LEU A 335 -5.37 11.33 11.21
CA LEU A 335 -5.17 11.79 9.82
C LEU A 335 -5.95 10.97 8.79
N MET A 336 -6.64 9.89 9.20
CA MET A 336 -7.38 9.05 8.26
C MET A 336 -8.69 9.75 7.87
N TYR A 337 -8.77 10.12 6.59
CA TYR A 337 -9.85 10.89 6.01
C TYR A 337 -10.29 10.28 4.69
N SER A 338 -11.58 10.03 4.52
CA SER A 338 -12.18 9.59 3.26
C SER A 338 -12.91 10.74 2.58
N PRO A 339 -12.70 10.99 1.27
CA PRO A 339 -13.64 11.73 0.48
C PRO A 339 -14.99 11.00 0.43
N PRO A 340 -16.13 11.72 0.31
CA PRO A 340 -17.46 11.09 0.27
C PRO A 340 -17.61 10.14 -0.93
N VAL A 341 -18.13 8.94 -0.70
CA VAL A 341 -18.55 8.01 -1.75
C VAL A 341 -19.85 8.50 -2.38
N ARG A 342 -19.69 9.24 -3.50
CA ARG A 342 -20.82 9.95 -4.10
C ARG A 342 -20.66 10.00 -5.63
#